data_cd8561d16b36c0384439624936ba5c64
#
_entry.id   cd8561d16b36c0384439624936ba5c64
#
_cell.length_a   1.000
_cell.length_b   1.000
_cell.length_c   1.000
_cell.angle_alpha   90.00
_cell.angle_beta   90.00
_cell.angle_gamma   90.00
#
_symmetry.space_group_name_H-M   'P 1'
#
loop_
_entity.id
_entity.type
_entity.pdbx_description
1 polymer ?
#
loop_
_entity_poly.entity_id
_entity_poly.type
_entity_poly.pdbx_seq_one_letter_code
_entity_poly.pdbx_strand_id
1 'polypeptide(L)' 'MATEILIIDDNADIRNILEELIKDAGYKTRLAANFNQGLSEIDKKLPDVAIIDVKLDKGDNDGIQLLEHI' A
#
# COMPACT_ATOMS: atom_id res chain seq x y z
N MET A 1 -15.59 10.93 9.99
CA MET A 1 -14.81 10.97 8.78
C MET A 1 -14.01 9.70 8.62
N ALA A 2 -13.97 9.20 7.40
CA ALA A 2 -13.30 7.93 7.19
C ALA A 2 -11.82 8.14 6.93
N THR A 3 -11.00 7.33 7.56
CA THR A 3 -9.58 7.30 7.28
C THR A 3 -9.36 6.68 5.90
N GLU A 4 -8.52 7.28 5.12
CA GLU A 4 -8.24 6.80 3.78
C GLU A 4 -6.88 6.14 3.74
N ILE A 5 -6.84 4.95 3.20
CA ILE A 5 -5.63 4.13 3.17
C ILE A 5 -5.27 3.81 1.73
N LEU A 6 -4.05 4.13 1.35
CA LEU A 6 -3.54 3.80 0.03
C LEU A 6 -2.75 2.50 0.13
N ILE A 7 -3.09 1.55 -0.73
CA ILE A 7 -2.43 0.25 -0.75
C ILE A 7 -1.62 0.14 -2.04
N ILE A 8 -0.32 -0.02 -1.91
CA ILE A 8 0.58 -0.18 -3.05
C ILE A 8 1.14 -1.58 -3.00
N ASP A 9 0.74 -2.41 -3.95
CA ASP A 9 1.17 -3.81 -4.00
C ASP A 9 1.12 -4.26 -5.44
N ASP A 10 2.19 -4.86 -5.91
CA ASP A 10 2.24 -5.31 -7.31
C ASP A 10 1.49 -6.61 -7.52
N ASN A 11 1.12 -7.31 -6.46
CA ASN A 11 0.36 -8.54 -6.56
C ASN A 11 -1.13 -8.23 -6.42
N ALA A 12 -1.88 -8.46 -7.50
CA ALA A 12 -3.30 -8.10 -7.51
C ALA A 12 -4.10 -8.88 -6.48
N ASP A 13 -3.76 -10.13 -6.25
CA ASP A 13 -4.50 -10.94 -5.30
C ASP A 13 -4.33 -10.40 -3.89
N ILE A 14 -3.12 -10.08 -3.52
CA ILE A 14 -2.85 -9.55 -2.18
C ILE A 14 -3.47 -8.18 -2.05
N ARG A 15 -3.37 -7.36 -3.09
CA ARG A 15 -3.96 -6.03 -3.09
C ARG A 15 -5.47 -6.11 -2.83
N ASN A 16 -6.14 -7.06 -3.49
CA ASN A 16 -7.57 -7.24 -3.31
C ASN A 16 -7.92 -7.73 -1.92
N ILE A 17 -7.12 -8.63 -1.38
CA ILE A 17 -7.35 -9.14 -0.02
C ILE A 17 -7.21 -8.01 0.99
N LEU A 18 -6.18 -7.22 0.86
CA LEU A 18 -5.97 -6.10 1.76
C LEU A 18 -7.10 -5.09 1.65
N GLU A 19 -7.55 -4.83 0.43
CA GLU A 19 -8.67 -3.91 0.23
C GLU A 19 -9.90 -4.39 0.97
N GLU A 20 -10.23 -5.65 0.85
CA GLU A 20 -11.39 -6.19 1.52
C GLU A 20 -11.29 -6.06 3.04
N LEU A 21 -10.14 -6.45 3.57
CA LEU A 21 -9.94 -6.40 5.01
C LEU A 21 -10.08 -4.98 5.54
N ILE A 22 -9.51 -4.04 4.82
CA ILE A 22 -9.49 -2.66 5.28
C ILE A 22 -10.87 -2.03 5.14
N LYS A 23 -11.58 -2.34 4.08
CA LYS A 23 -12.95 -1.85 3.93
C LYS A 23 -13.85 -2.41 5.00
N ASP A 24 -13.66 -3.68 5.34
CA ASP A 24 -14.46 -4.30 6.39
C ASP A 24 -14.24 -3.61 7.73
N ALA A 25 -13.06 -3.07 7.93
CA ALA A 25 -12.76 -2.35 9.15
C ALA A 25 -13.32 -0.92 9.16
N GLY A 26 -13.95 -0.50 8.07
CA GLY A 26 -14.59 0.80 8.02
C GLY A 26 -13.75 1.91 7.42
N TYR A 27 -12.67 1.56 6.74
CA TYR A 27 -11.80 2.55 6.12
C TYR A 27 -12.06 2.67 4.63
N LYS A 28 -11.67 3.81 4.07
CA LYS A 28 -11.66 3.98 2.63
C LYS A 28 -10.33 3.49 2.09
N THR A 29 -10.36 2.96 0.88
CA THR A 29 -9.15 2.45 0.26
C THR A 29 -8.92 3.05 -1.10
N ARG A 30 -7.65 3.21 -1.45
CA ARG A 30 -7.22 3.48 -2.80
C ARG A 30 -6.14 2.46 -3.13
N LEU A 31 -6.05 2.07 -4.39
CA LEU A 31 -5.15 1.00 -4.80
C LEU A 31 -4.15 1.51 -5.83
N ALA A 32 -2.95 0.99 -5.74
CA ALA A 32 -1.93 1.25 -6.75
C ALA A 32 -1.18 -0.05 -7.00
N ALA A 33 -0.88 -0.32 -8.26
CA ALA A 33 -0.24 -1.58 -8.63
C ALA A 33 1.27 -1.50 -8.54
N ASN A 34 1.81 -0.29 -8.47
CA ASN A 34 3.25 -0.14 -8.38
C ASN A 34 3.55 1.20 -7.70
N PHE A 35 4.83 1.42 -7.46
CA PHE A 35 5.25 2.60 -6.72
C PHE A 35 4.92 3.89 -7.47
N ASN A 36 5.10 3.88 -8.79
CA ASN A 36 4.81 5.06 -9.59
C ASN A 36 3.33 5.44 -9.53
N GLN A 37 2.45 4.45 -9.59
CA GLN A 37 1.03 4.70 -9.44
C GLN A 37 0.72 5.22 -8.04
N GLY A 38 1.40 4.65 -7.06
CA GLY A 38 1.23 5.12 -5.70
C GLY A 38 1.59 6.58 -5.53
N LEU A 39 2.71 6.99 -6.13
CA LEU A 39 3.11 8.38 -6.07
C LEU A 39 2.10 9.28 -6.76
N SER A 40 1.55 8.84 -7.88
CA SER A 40 0.51 9.60 -8.57
C SER A 40 -0.71 9.79 -7.68
N GLU A 41 -1.10 8.74 -6.97
CA GLU A 41 -2.26 8.84 -6.08
C GLU A 41 -1.99 9.80 -4.93
N ILE A 42 -0.80 9.75 -4.40
CA ILE A 42 -0.41 10.66 -3.31
C ILE A 42 -0.42 12.10 -3.80
N ASP A 43 0.03 12.31 -5.03
CA ASP A 43 0.07 13.64 -5.63
C ASP A 43 -1.33 14.21 -5.83
N LYS A 44 -2.28 13.36 -6.17
CA LYS A 44 -3.66 13.80 -6.33
C LYS A 44 -4.29 14.14 -5.00
N LYS A 45 -4.08 13.30 -4.01
CA LYS A 45 -4.63 13.51 -2.69
C LYS A 45 -3.85 12.69 -1.70
N LEU A 46 -3.41 13.31 -0.65
CA LEU A 46 -2.62 12.64 0.38
C LEU A 46 -3.50 11.68 1.17
N PRO A 47 -3.13 10.41 1.25
CA PRO A 47 -3.88 9.48 2.10
C PRO A 47 -3.48 9.67 3.55
N ASP A 48 -4.32 9.16 4.44
CA ASP A 48 -3.99 9.19 5.86
C ASP A 48 -2.90 8.17 6.19
N VAL A 49 -2.94 7.02 5.51
CA VAL A 49 -1.96 5.96 5.71
C VAL A 49 -1.64 5.35 4.36
N ALA A 50 -0.41 4.92 4.18
CA ALA A 50 -0.01 4.21 2.98
C ALA A 50 0.61 2.87 3.38
N ILE A 51 0.09 1.80 2.81
CA ILE A 51 0.64 0.47 3.00
C ILE A 51 1.40 0.13 1.74
N ILE A 52 2.70 -0.06 1.88
CA ILE A 52 3.56 -0.32 0.74
C ILE A 52 4.17 -1.69 0.88
N ASP A 53 3.84 -2.59 -0.04
CA ASP A 53 4.41 -3.91 -0.06
C ASP A 53 5.19 -4.04 -1.36
N VAL A 54 6.45 -3.73 -1.30
CA VAL A 54 7.31 -3.79 -2.46
C VAL A 54 8.07 -5.09 -2.41
N LYS A 55 7.77 -5.96 -3.34
CA LYS A 55 8.52 -7.19 -3.43
C LYS A 55 9.72 -6.97 -4.29
N LEU A 56 10.87 -7.16 -3.72
CA LEU A 56 12.10 -7.05 -4.45
C LEU A 56 12.49 -8.44 -4.91
N ASP A 57 12.79 -8.53 -6.18
CA ASP A 57 13.06 -9.83 -6.79
C ASP A 57 14.14 -10.60 -6.08
N LYS A 58 15.11 -9.91 -5.59
CA LYS A 58 16.24 -10.59 -5.00
C LYS A 58 16.57 -9.98 -3.69
N GLY A 59 16.12 -9.24 -3.14
CA GLY A 59 16.46 -8.72 -1.84
C GLY A 59 15.36 -9.04 -0.89
N ASP A 60 15.14 -10.27 -0.69
CA ASP A 60 14.05 -10.67 0.14
C ASP A 60 13.99 -9.92 1.45
N ASN A 61 15.14 -9.64 1.99
CA ASN A 61 15.19 -9.02 3.30
C ASN A 61 15.21 -7.51 3.25
N ASP A 62 15.29 -6.96 2.07
CA ASP A 62 15.46 -5.51 1.97
C ASP A 62 14.28 -4.76 2.56
N GLY A 63 13.08 -5.23 2.31
CA GLY A 63 11.91 -4.59 2.86
C GLY A 63 11.90 -4.64 4.38
N ILE A 64 12.34 -5.76 4.92
CA ILE A 64 12.39 -5.90 6.36
C ILE A 64 13.45 -4.99 6.95
N GLN A 65 14.58 -4.88 6.26
CA GLN A 65 15.63 -3.99 6.72
C GLN A 65 15.17 -2.55 6.75
N LEU A 66 14.42 -2.14 5.76
CA LEU A 66 13.88 -0.79 5.74
C LEU A 66 13.00 -0.54 6.94
N LEU A 67 12.17 -1.50 7.27
CA LEU A 67 11.32 -1.36 8.44
C LEU A 67 12.12 -1.23 9.72
N GLU A 68 13.24 -1.92 9.80
CA GLU A 68 14.07 -1.85 10.97
C GLU A 68 14.73 -0.50 11.14
N HIS A 69 14.97 0.18 10.04
CA HIS A 69 15.61 1.48 10.11
C HIS A 69 14.66 2.61 10.41
N ILE A 70 13.41 2.34 10.33
CA ILE A 70 12.41 3.33 10.66
C ILE A 70 12.13 3.30 12.14
#